data_2074e427fba66c95ad3cead7541837f1
#
_entry.id   2074e427fba66c95ad3cead7541837f1
#
_cell.length_a   1.000
_cell.length_b   1.000
_cell.length_c   1.000
_cell.angle_alpha   90.00
_cell.angle_beta   90.00
_cell.angle_gamma   90.00
#
_symmetry.space_group_name_H-M   'P 1'
#
loop_
_entity.id
_entity.type
_entity.pdbx_description
1 polymer ?
#
loop_
_entity_poly.entity_id
_entity_poly.type
_entity_poly.pdbx_seq_one_letter_code
_entity_poly.pdbx_strand_id
1 'polypeptide(L)'
;MKRHHGPIKVTDYDAPATAVLSAEQRAALDLDVAWLSYRTEFRKRMMAEGYLKHFWRSIFEADMIFCLVAQRYLDGSPITLKELSTYFAILATEVTVKRHIDDMVAAGTLMRVVDENDRRRQLLIPTERLADIGSQFLQARVDFALAQGFVFDPERAAAIRAERAKGK
;
A
#
# COMPACT_ATOMS: atom_id res chain seq x y z
N MET A 1 -26.81 -26.78 -3.61
CA MET A 1 -25.98 -26.71 -4.84
C MET A 1 -24.60 -26.21 -4.41
N LYS A 2 -23.63 -27.12 -4.16
CA LYS A 2 -22.27 -26.77 -3.72
C LYS A 2 -21.48 -26.36 -4.96
N ARG A 3 -21.09 -25.06 -5.06
CA ARG A 3 -20.13 -24.59 -6.08
C ARG A 3 -18.75 -25.11 -5.69
N HIS A 4 -18.26 -26.14 -6.39
CA HIS A 4 -16.86 -26.51 -6.35
C HIS A 4 -16.05 -25.36 -7.01
N HIS A 5 -15.39 -24.57 -6.19
CA HIS A 5 -14.29 -23.75 -6.69
C HIS A 5 -13.11 -24.71 -6.87
N GLY A 6 -12.85 -25.08 -8.13
CA GLY A 6 -11.64 -25.80 -8.48
C GLY A 6 -10.40 -24.96 -8.09
N PRO A 7 -9.21 -25.60 -7.95
CA PRO A 7 -7.98 -24.87 -7.65
C PRO A 7 -7.76 -23.79 -8.70
N ILE A 8 -7.58 -22.55 -8.25
CA ILE A 8 -7.21 -21.41 -9.09
C ILE A 8 -5.89 -21.81 -9.75
N LYS A 9 -5.89 -22.02 -11.07
CA LYS A 9 -4.67 -22.25 -11.82
C LYS A 9 -3.76 -21.05 -11.62
N VAL A 10 -2.45 -21.30 -11.38
CA VAL A 10 -1.40 -20.28 -11.49
C VAL A 10 -1.65 -19.56 -12.82
N THR A 11 -2.04 -18.31 -12.74
CA THR A 11 -2.39 -17.47 -13.89
C THR A 11 -1.31 -16.42 -14.06
N ASP A 12 -1.29 -15.71 -15.17
CA ASP A 12 -0.38 -14.61 -15.47
C ASP A 12 -0.37 -13.47 -14.42
N TYR A 13 -1.19 -13.60 -13.36
CA TYR A 13 -1.26 -12.66 -12.22
C TYR A 13 -0.09 -12.76 -11.23
N ASP A 14 0.74 -13.82 -11.31
CA ASP A 14 1.87 -14.03 -10.41
C ASP A 14 3.14 -13.27 -10.84
N ALA A 15 3.12 -12.61 -11.99
CA ALA A 15 4.21 -11.77 -12.42
C ALA A 15 4.28 -10.48 -11.58
N PRO A 16 5.49 -9.98 -11.26
CA PRO A 16 5.67 -8.66 -10.67
C PRO A 16 5.01 -7.57 -11.51
N ALA A 17 4.54 -6.52 -10.85
CA ALA A 17 3.93 -5.40 -11.55
C ALA A 17 4.97 -4.69 -12.45
N THR A 18 4.69 -4.62 -13.75
CA THR A 18 5.53 -3.92 -14.74
C THR A 18 4.97 -2.54 -15.09
N ALA A 19 3.73 -2.26 -14.70
CA ALA A 19 3.09 -0.97 -14.97
C ALA A 19 3.84 0.20 -14.33
N VAL A 20 4.22 1.17 -15.14
CA VAL A 20 4.86 2.41 -14.68
C VAL A 20 3.77 3.45 -14.44
N LEU A 21 3.68 3.96 -13.20
CA LEU A 21 2.76 5.03 -12.86
C LEU A 21 3.16 6.33 -13.54
N SER A 22 2.17 7.13 -13.98
CA SER A 22 2.41 8.51 -14.38
C SER A 22 2.88 9.35 -13.17
N ALA A 23 3.46 10.53 -13.44
CA ALA A 23 3.89 11.43 -12.39
C ALA A 23 2.72 11.87 -11.49
N GLU A 24 1.55 12.08 -12.06
CA GLU A 24 0.32 12.45 -11.36
C GLU A 24 -0.20 11.28 -10.51
N GLN A 25 -0.17 10.06 -11.04
CA GLN A 25 -0.55 8.85 -10.30
C GLN A 25 0.38 8.62 -9.12
N ARG A 26 1.68 8.86 -9.31
CA ARG A 26 2.65 8.78 -8.23
C ARG A 26 2.40 9.82 -7.16
N ALA A 27 2.12 11.07 -7.52
CA ALA A 27 1.77 12.12 -6.57
C ALA A 27 0.48 11.80 -5.81
N ALA A 28 -0.53 11.22 -6.46
CA ALA A 28 -1.75 10.77 -5.80
C ALA A 28 -1.48 9.65 -4.79
N LEU A 29 -0.61 8.69 -5.14
CA LEU A 29 -0.18 7.63 -4.21
C LEU A 29 0.54 8.21 -2.99
N ASP A 30 1.48 9.13 -3.19
CA ASP A 30 2.22 9.78 -2.11
C ASP A 30 1.29 10.61 -1.20
N LEU A 31 0.29 11.28 -1.78
CA LEU A 31 -0.75 11.98 -1.02
C LEU A 31 -1.58 11.02 -0.16
N ASP A 32 -1.97 9.87 -0.70
CA ASP A 32 -2.71 8.86 0.05
C ASP A 32 -1.89 8.30 1.21
N VAL A 33 -0.62 8.00 1.01
CA VAL A 33 0.25 7.52 2.08
C VAL A 33 0.42 8.58 3.17
N ALA A 34 0.63 9.85 2.79
CA ALA A 34 0.73 10.95 3.73
C ALA A 34 -0.57 11.14 4.53
N TRP A 35 -1.72 11.07 3.85
CA TRP A 35 -3.03 11.15 4.47
C TRP A 35 -3.31 9.99 5.43
N LEU A 36 -2.98 8.76 5.04
CA LEU A 36 -3.13 7.59 5.90
C LEU A 36 -2.24 7.67 7.13
N SER A 37 -1.00 8.16 6.98
CA SER A 37 -0.08 8.39 8.09
C SER A 37 -0.62 9.43 9.07
N TYR A 38 -1.10 10.56 8.57
CA TYR A 38 -1.76 11.59 9.39
C TYR A 38 -2.97 11.03 10.15
N ARG A 39 -3.84 10.26 9.47
CA ARG A 39 -5.01 9.63 10.12
C ARG A 39 -4.59 8.67 11.23
N THR A 40 -3.47 7.96 11.06
CA THR A 40 -2.94 7.07 12.09
C THR A 40 -2.51 7.84 13.34
N GLU A 41 -1.74 8.91 13.17
CA GLU A 41 -1.30 9.75 14.30
C GLU A 41 -2.47 10.48 14.98
N PHE A 42 -3.43 10.95 14.20
CA PHE A 42 -4.66 11.56 14.73
C PHE A 42 -5.42 10.56 15.60
N ARG A 43 -5.58 9.31 15.16
CA ARG A 43 -6.25 8.26 15.95
C ARG A 43 -5.51 7.90 17.22
N LYS A 44 -4.17 7.85 17.20
CA LYS A 44 -3.38 7.67 18.42
C LYS A 44 -3.71 8.73 19.46
N ARG A 45 -3.76 10.00 19.06
CA ARG A 45 -4.14 11.11 19.94
C ARG A 45 -5.56 10.95 20.47
N MET A 46 -6.53 10.66 19.60
CA MET A 46 -7.92 10.43 19.97
C MET A 46 -8.08 9.32 21.02
N MET A 47 -7.26 8.26 20.92
CA MET A 47 -7.25 7.19 21.92
C MET A 47 -6.58 7.62 23.23
N ALA A 48 -5.43 8.27 23.16
CA ALA A 48 -4.73 8.76 24.34
C ALA A 48 -5.57 9.75 25.15
N GLU A 49 -6.39 10.56 24.49
CA GLU A 49 -7.29 11.53 25.08
C GLU A 49 -8.67 10.95 25.46
N GLY A 50 -8.88 9.63 25.25
CA GLY A 50 -10.09 8.91 25.65
C GLY A 50 -11.31 9.11 24.74
N TYR A 51 -11.16 9.76 23.57
CA TYR A 51 -12.25 9.95 22.61
C TYR A 51 -12.63 8.68 21.87
N LEU A 52 -11.71 7.70 21.74
CA LEU A 52 -11.95 6.40 21.09
C LEU A 52 -11.63 5.28 22.07
N LYS A 53 -12.57 4.33 22.23
CA LYS A 53 -12.39 3.14 23.08
C LYS A 53 -11.90 1.91 22.28
N HIS A 54 -12.16 1.88 20.97
CA HIS A 54 -11.82 0.74 20.10
C HIS A 54 -11.39 1.22 18.72
N PHE A 55 -10.42 0.52 18.12
CA PHE A 55 -10.07 0.71 16.72
C PHE A 55 -11.11 0.07 15.80
N TRP A 56 -11.55 0.82 14.81
CA TRP A 56 -12.37 0.27 13.74
C TRP A 56 -11.55 -0.69 12.89
N ARG A 57 -12.09 -1.90 12.69
CA ARG A 57 -11.42 -2.96 11.92
C ARG A 57 -11.77 -2.85 10.43
N SER A 58 -10.85 -3.20 9.59
CA SER A 58 -10.86 -3.91 8.32
C SER A 58 -10.57 -3.15 7.01
N ILE A 59 -11.44 -2.33 6.46
CA ILE A 59 -11.26 -1.75 5.10
C ILE A 59 -10.03 -0.85 5.05
N PHE A 60 -9.82 -0.09 6.08
CA PHE A 60 -8.75 0.87 6.17
C PHE A 60 -7.35 0.25 6.21
N GLU A 61 -7.22 -0.90 6.87
CA GLU A 61 -5.95 -1.64 6.96
C GLU A 61 -5.54 -2.20 5.61
N ALA A 62 -6.50 -2.72 4.83
CA ALA A 62 -6.25 -3.25 3.50
C ALA A 62 -5.73 -2.15 2.55
N ASP A 63 -6.39 -0.98 2.52
CA ASP A 63 -5.95 0.15 1.70
C ASP A 63 -4.53 0.60 2.08
N MET A 64 -4.24 0.69 3.37
CA MET A 64 -2.90 1.04 3.85
C MET A 64 -1.86 0.00 3.41
N ILE A 65 -2.18 -1.29 3.48
CA ILE A 65 -1.27 -2.36 3.05
C ILE A 65 -0.95 -2.20 1.57
N PHE A 66 -1.96 -2.06 0.73
CA PHE A 66 -1.77 -1.87 -0.72
C PHE A 66 -0.91 -0.63 -1.03
N CYS A 67 -1.24 0.52 -0.44
CA CYS A 67 -0.49 1.75 -0.66
C CYS A 67 0.97 1.63 -0.23
N LEU A 68 1.23 1.08 0.97
CA LEU A 68 2.59 0.93 1.47
C LEU A 68 3.41 -0.07 0.66
N VAL A 69 2.83 -1.22 0.31
CA VAL A 69 3.53 -2.22 -0.51
C VAL A 69 3.86 -1.65 -1.88
N ALA A 70 2.88 -1.01 -2.53
CA ALA A 70 3.09 -0.39 -3.84
C ALA A 70 4.13 0.74 -3.79
N GLN A 71 4.04 1.64 -2.80
CA GLN A 71 5.01 2.74 -2.64
C GLN A 71 6.43 2.20 -2.44
N ARG A 72 6.61 1.26 -1.51
CA ARG A 72 7.93 0.68 -1.20
C ARG A 72 8.52 -0.07 -2.39
N TYR A 73 7.69 -0.76 -3.17
CA TYR A 73 8.12 -1.42 -4.40
C TYR A 73 8.60 -0.40 -5.43
N LEU A 74 7.85 0.68 -5.67
CA LEU A 74 8.21 1.75 -6.61
C LEU A 74 9.45 2.53 -6.16
N ASP A 75 9.73 2.59 -4.85
CA ASP A 75 10.94 3.19 -4.28
C ASP A 75 12.17 2.24 -4.35
N GLY A 76 12.03 1.04 -4.93
CA GLY A 76 13.11 0.05 -5.02
C GLY A 76 13.49 -0.58 -3.67
N SER A 77 12.63 -0.47 -2.66
CA SER A 77 12.86 -1.00 -1.31
C SER A 77 11.66 -1.81 -0.81
N PRO A 78 11.31 -2.94 -1.46
CA PRO A 78 10.14 -3.74 -1.11
C PRO A 78 10.10 -4.09 0.38
N ILE A 79 8.90 -4.11 0.95
CA ILE A 79 8.67 -4.33 2.38
C ILE A 79 8.44 -5.82 2.69
N THR A 80 8.89 -6.26 3.86
CA THR A 80 8.59 -7.60 4.39
C THR A 80 7.32 -7.60 5.23
N LEU A 81 6.75 -8.80 5.49
CA LEU A 81 5.63 -8.96 6.44
C LEU A 81 5.97 -8.41 7.82
N LYS A 82 7.21 -8.66 8.30
CA LYS A 82 7.65 -8.20 9.63
C LYS A 82 7.67 -6.67 9.73
N GLU A 83 8.25 -6.00 8.73
CA GLU A 83 8.30 -4.53 8.68
C GLU A 83 6.90 -3.95 8.59
N LEU A 84 6.02 -4.55 7.77
CA LEU A 84 4.64 -4.15 7.66
C LEU A 84 3.89 -4.35 8.99
N SER A 85 4.06 -5.49 9.66
CA SER A 85 3.45 -5.75 10.97
C SER A 85 3.93 -4.76 12.03
N THR A 86 5.21 -4.37 11.99
CA THR A 86 5.75 -3.33 12.88
C THR A 86 5.10 -1.97 12.61
N TYR A 87 4.92 -1.60 11.34
CA TYR A 87 4.23 -0.37 10.97
C TYR A 87 2.79 -0.34 11.49
N PHE A 88 2.11 -1.48 11.45
CA PHE A 88 0.73 -1.62 11.89
C PHE A 88 0.55 -1.94 13.37
N ALA A 89 1.61 -2.08 14.17
CA ALA A 89 1.56 -2.61 15.54
C ALA A 89 0.55 -1.91 16.47
N ILE A 90 0.20 -0.66 16.20
CA ILE A 90 -0.81 0.10 16.96
C ILE A 90 -2.24 -0.15 16.45
N LEU A 91 -2.38 -0.50 15.17
CA LEU A 91 -3.68 -0.64 14.51
C LEU A 91 -4.17 -2.08 14.47
N ALA A 92 -3.24 -3.04 14.30
CA ALA A 92 -3.56 -4.44 14.10
C ALA A 92 -2.46 -5.34 14.69
N THR A 93 -2.85 -6.54 15.09
CA THR A 93 -1.90 -7.57 15.47
C THR A 93 -1.20 -8.14 14.23
N GLU A 94 0.00 -8.71 14.42
CA GLU A 94 0.73 -9.40 13.34
C GLU A 94 -0.13 -10.49 12.67
N VAL A 95 -0.94 -11.22 13.45
CA VAL A 95 -1.86 -12.25 12.94
C VAL A 95 -2.90 -11.63 12.01
N THR A 96 -3.42 -10.44 12.35
CA THR A 96 -4.38 -9.72 11.51
C THR A 96 -3.73 -9.26 10.20
N VAL A 97 -2.54 -8.65 10.29
CA VAL A 97 -1.78 -8.21 9.10
C VAL A 97 -1.47 -9.40 8.20
N LYS A 98 -0.97 -10.51 8.78
CA LYS A 98 -0.67 -11.74 8.05
C LYS A 98 -1.90 -12.26 7.31
N ARG A 99 -3.08 -12.28 7.95
CA ARG A 99 -4.32 -12.73 7.32
C ARG A 99 -4.69 -11.87 6.11
N HIS A 100 -4.59 -10.54 6.21
CA HIS A 100 -4.81 -9.66 5.07
C HIS A 100 -3.85 -9.95 3.92
N ILE A 101 -2.57 -10.17 4.21
CA ILE A 101 -1.58 -10.52 3.19
C ILE A 101 -1.90 -11.88 2.56
N ASP A 102 -2.28 -12.89 3.36
CA ASP A 102 -2.65 -14.21 2.84
C ASP A 102 -3.87 -14.11 1.89
N ASP A 103 -4.87 -13.31 2.26
CA ASP A 103 -6.06 -13.05 1.43
C ASP A 103 -5.68 -12.32 0.13
N MET A 104 -4.78 -11.32 0.19
CA MET A 104 -4.31 -10.56 -0.97
C MET A 104 -3.47 -11.42 -1.92
N VAL A 105 -2.63 -12.30 -1.38
CA VAL A 105 -1.88 -13.27 -2.18
C VAL A 105 -2.82 -14.28 -2.84
N ALA A 106 -3.79 -14.80 -2.10
CA ALA A 106 -4.80 -15.70 -2.65
C ALA A 106 -5.67 -15.04 -3.73
N ALA A 107 -5.92 -13.73 -3.62
CA ALA A 107 -6.62 -12.93 -4.64
C ALA A 107 -5.74 -12.57 -5.84
N GLY A 108 -4.44 -12.90 -5.82
CA GLY A 108 -3.49 -12.57 -6.89
C GLY A 108 -3.17 -11.07 -7.00
N THR A 109 -3.35 -10.29 -5.94
CA THR A 109 -3.02 -8.86 -5.92
C THR A 109 -1.61 -8.59 -5.37
N LEU A 110 -1.12 -9.46 -4.51
CA LEU A 110 0.24 -9.45 -4.00
C LEU A 110 0.91 -10.79 -4.25
N MET A 111 2.24 -10.79 -4.29
CA MET A 111 3.06 -11.99 -4.29
C MET A 111 4.17 -11.89 -3.23
N ARG A 112 4.66 -13.06 -2.79
CA ARG A 112 5.81 -13.17 -1.92
C ARG A 112 7.01 -13.62 -2.73
N VAL A 113 8.09 -12.85 -2.66
CA VAL A 113 9.35 -13.16 -3.35
C VAL A 113 10.47 -13.27 -2.32
N VAL A 114 11.31 -14.29 -2.45
CA VAL A 114 12.49 -14.43 -1.60
C VAL A 114 13.48 -13.31 -1.95
N ASP A 115 13.99 -12.62 -0.92
CA ASP A 115 15.03 -11.61 -1.10
C ASP A 115 16.33 -12.26 -1.60
N GLU A 116 16.88 -11.76 -2.70
CA GLU A 116 18.13 -12.30 -3.28
C GLU A 116 19.33 -12.14 -2.35
N ASN A 117 19.32 -11.08 -1.52
CA ASN A 117 20.40 -10.77 -0.58
C ASN A 117 20.25 -11.49 0.78
N ASP A 118 19.04 -11.87 1.15
CA ASP A 118 18.76 -12.60 2.37
C ASP A 118 17.60 -13.58 2.16
N ARG A 119 17.91 -14.84 1.89
CA ARG A 119 16.93 -15.91 1.63
C ARG A 119 15.95 -16.18 2.77
N ARG A 120 16.20 -15.64 3.95
CA ARG A 120 15.27 -15.73 5.10
C ARG A 120 14.16 -14.69 5.04
N ARG A 121 14.34 -13.66 4.20
CA ARG A 121 13.37 -12.57 4.03
C ARG A 121 12.45 -12.89 2.85
N GLN A 122 11.17 -12.65 3.06
CA GLN A 122 10.16 -12.64 2.01
C GLN A 122 9.66 -11.22 1.81
N LEU A 123 9.85 -10.73 0.61
CA LEU A 123 9.40 -9.41 0.17
C LEU A 123 7.97 -9.50 -0.33
N LEU A 124 7.18 -8.49 -0.06
CA LEU A 124 5.83 -8.32 -0.59
C LEU A 124 5.91 -7.43 -1.84
N ILE A 125 5.42 -7.96 -2.95
CA ILE A 125 5.50 -7.32 -4.26
C ILE A 125 4.09 -7.23 -4.85
N PRO A 126 3.69 -6.07 -5.41
CA PRO A 126 2.44 -5.96 -6.15
C PRO A 126 2.51 -6.75 -7.45
N THR A 127 1.41 -7.41 -7.81
CA THR A 127 1.27 -8.07 -9.11
C THR A 127 0.73 -7.08 -10.14
N GLU A 128 0.77 -7.46 -11.45
CA GLU A 128 0.14 -6.66 -12.51
C GLU A 128 -1.34 -6.41 -12.23
N ARG A 129 -2.04 -7.41 -11.68
CA ARG A 129 -3.45 -7.23 -11.30
C ARG A 129 -3.66 -6.08 -10.30
N LEU A 130 -2.79 -5.95 -9.29
CA LEU A 130 -2.85 -4.80 -8.38
C LEU A 130 -2.45 -3.50 -9.09
N ALA A 131 -1.45 -3.54 -9.97
CA ALA A 131 -1.02 -2.37 -10.72
C ALA A 131 -2.16 -1.82 -11.59
N ASP A 132 -2.90 -2.69 -12.31
CA ASP A 132 -4.03 -2.30 -13.15
C ASP A 132 -5.16 -1.66 -12.33
N ILE A 133 -5.61 -2.34 -11.27
CA ILE A 133 -6.66 -1.84 -10.38
C ILE A 133 -6.20 -0.56 -9.68
N GLY A 134 -4.96 -0.55 -9.19
CA GLY A 134 -4.36 0.60 -8.51
C GLY A 134 -4.23 1.81 -9.43
N SER A 135 -3.81 1.59 -10.68
CA SER A 135 -3.71 2.67 -11.68
C SER A 135 -5.07 3.34 -11.94
N GLN A 136 -6.13 2.56 -12.11
CA GLN A 136 -7.49 3.10 -12.29
C GLN A 136 -7.95 3.90 -11.06
N PHE A 137 -7.70 3.37 -9.86
CA PHE A 137 -8.03 4.04 -8.61
C PHE A 137 -7.27 5.35 -8.44
N LEU A 138 -5.96 5.36 -8.71
CA LEU A 138 -5.13 6.55 -8.62
C LEU A 138 -5.49 7.57 -9.70
N GLN A 139 -5.85 7.13 -10.92
CA GLN A 139 -6.32 8.04 -11.96
C GLN A 139 -7.60 8.77 -11.53
N ALA A 140 -8.58 8.06 -10.98
CA ALA A 140 -9.78 8.69 -10.45
C ALA A 140 -9.47 9.73 -9.36
N ARG A 141 -8.45 9.48 -8.54
CA ARG A 141 -7.97 10.45 -7.54
C ARG A 141 -7.30 11.68 -8.18
N VAL A 142 -6.51 11.47 -9.22
CA VAL A 142 -5.94 12.58 -10.02
C VAL A 142 -7.06 13.42 -10.60
N ASP A 143 -8.05 12.78 -11.25
CA ASP A 143 -9.18 13.48 -11.86
C ASP A 143 -9.97 14.27 -10.82
N PHE A 144 -10.20 13.68 -9.63
CA PHE A 144 -10.84 14.39 -8.52
C PHE A 144 -10.01 15.58 -8.04
N ALA A 145 -8.70 15.42 -7.89
CA ALA A 145 -7.82 16.51 -7.46
C ALA A 145 -7.80 17.64 -8.49
N LEU A 146 -7.71 17.32 -9.79
CA LEU A 146 -7.78 18.32 -10.87
C LEU A 146 -9.12 19.03 -10.90
N ALA A 147 -10.24 18.31 -10.72
CA ALA A 147 -11.59 18.90 -10.66
C ALA A 147 -11.77 19.86 -9.47
N GLN A 148 -10.99 19.69 -8.40
CA GLN A 148 -10.95 20.58 -7.25
C GLN A 148 -9.93 21.74 -7.39
N GLY A 149 -9.30 21.88 -8.56
CA GLY A 149 -8.33 22.95 -8.82
C GLY A 149 -6.91 22.68 -8.32
N PHE A 150 -6.61 21.45 -7.88
CA PHE A 150 -5.23 21.07 -7.60
C PHE A 150 -4.42 20.98 -8.90
N VAL A 151 -3.26 21.63 -8.93
CA VAL A 151 -2.32 21.55 -10.04
C VAL A 151 -1.08 20.79 -9.57
N PHE A 152 -0.68 19.77 -10.30
CA PHE A 152 0.55 19.05 -10.03
C PHE A 152 1.74 19.80 -10.66
N ASP A 153 2.68 20.20 -9.81
CA ASP A 153 3.96 20.79 -10.19
C ASP A 153 5.09 19.76 -9.95
N PRO A 154 5.63 19.14 -11.00
CA PRO A 154 6.63 18.10 -10.88
C PRO A 154 7.97 18.61 -10.33
N GLU A 155 8.37 19.84 -10.64
CA GLU A 155 9.65 20.41 -10.18
C GLU A 155 9.58 20.68 -8.66
N ARG A 156 8.51 21.33 -8.22
CA ARG A 156 8.27 21.57 -6.80
C ARG A 156 8.13 20.27 -6.02
N ALA A 157 7.45 19.27 -6.56
CA ALA A 157 7.32 17.96 -5.93
C ALA A 157 8.66 17.23 -5.81
N ALA A 158 9.54 17.35 -6.81
CA ALA A 158 10.89 16.79 -6.76
C ALA A 158 11.76 17.51 -5.72
N ALA A 159 11.71 18.85 -5.65
CA ALA A 159 12.44 19.62 -4.66
C ALA A 159 12.05 19.25 -3.21
N ILE A 160 10.75 19.14 -2.93
CA ILE A 160 10.24 18.74 -1.60
C ILE A 160 10.73 17.33 -1.22
N ARG A 161 10.73 16.38 -2.17
CA ARG A 161 11.24 15.02 -1.92
C ARG A 161 12.73 15.02 -1.59
N ALA A 162 13.53 15.81 -2.32
CA ALA A 162 14.96 15.92 -2.09
C ALA A 162 15.28 16.53 -0.71
N GLU A 163 14.53 17.52 -0.28
CA GLU A 163 14.67 18.12 1.06
C GLU A 163 14.35 17.11 2.18
N ARG A 164 13.26 16.35 2.04
CA ARG A 164 12.87 15.32 3.01
C ARG A 164 13.90 14.19 3.12
N ALA A 165 14.57 13.85 2.04
CA ALA A 165 15.62 12.84 2.03
C ALA A 165 16.90 13.28 2.79
N LYS A 166 17.19 14.58 2.84
CA LYS A 166 18.34 15.14 3.56
C LYS A 166 18.12 15.28 5.07
N GLY A 167 16.86 15.28 5.52
CA GLY A 167 16.49 15.45 6.94
C GLY A 167 16.34 14.13 7.72
N LYS A 168 16.65 13.00 7.10
CA LYS A 168 16.70 11.66 7.71
C LYS A 168 18.14 11.19 7.87
#